data_c86b9df7725e425163d5748b948076ec
#
_entry.id   c86b9df7725e425163d5748b948076ec
#
_cell.length_a   1.000
_cell.length_b   1.000
_cell.length_c   1.000
_cell.angle_alpha   90.00
_cell.angle_beta   90.00
_cell.angle_gamma   90.00
#
_symmetry.space_group_name_H-M   'P 1'
#
loop_
_entity.id
_entity.type
_entity.pdbx_description
1 polymer ?
#
loop_
_entity_poly.entity_id
_entity_poly.type
_entity_poly.pdbx_seq_one_letter_code
_entity_poly.pdbx_strand_id
1 'polypeptide(L)'
;MKAKDLILTALFAALTAIGAFLGFKFVLASITLQFLFTAMAGVLLGRKYGALSQAVYVLLGLVGVPIFAQGGGFSYVLQPTFGFLLGLIPAAWVIGVLAKRPLKFWRTALAMLAGLAVLYAIGVPYMALIANGYLGKGLTFWQVMRSGMLIYLPGDMLKIAVGSALCVAVERRLPKAG
;
A
#
# COMPACT_ATOMS: atom_id res chain seq x y z
N MET A 1 -14.30 3.22 19.28
CA MET A 1 -12.84 3.08 19.01
C MET A 1 -12.11 3.35 20.31
N LYS A 2 -11.14 2.50 20.66
CA LYS A 2 -10.26 2.80 21.81
C LYS A 2 -9.20 3.82 21.35
N ALA A 3 -8.72 4.68 22.26
CA ALA A 3 -7.68 5.68 21.95
C ALA A 3 -6.44 5.04 21.29
N LYS A 4 -6.06 3.84 21.75
CA LYS A 4 -4.98 3.04 21.17
C LYS A 4 -5.17 2.77 19.66
N ASP A 5 -6.40 2.44 19.25
CA ASP A 5 -6.69 2.11 17.84
C ASP A 5 -6.54 3.34 16.95
N LEU A 6 -6.97 4.51 17.45
CA LEU A 6 -6.81 5.80 16.76
C LEU A 6 -5.34 6.18 16.59
N ILE A 7 -4.56 6.09 17.66
CA ILE A 7 -3.13 6.40 17.65
C ILE A 7 -2.39 5.51 16.66
N LEU A 8 -2.66 4.20 16.66
CA LEU A 8 -2.02 3.26 15.75
C LEU A 8 -2.46 3.49 14.30
N THR A 9 -3.73 3.82 14.06
CA THR A 9 -4.24 4.18 12.72
C THR A 9 -3.51 5.40 12.18
N ALA A 10 -3.38 6.46 12.98
CA ALA A 10 -2.65 7.68 12.60
C ALA A 10 -1.16 7.41 12.39
N LEU A 11 -0.54 6.60 13.25
CA LEU A 11 0.86 6.20 13.12
C LEU A 11 1.12 5.49 11.78
N PHE A 12 0.28 4.51 11.39
CA PHE A 12 0.47 3.82 10.13
C PHE A 12 0.13 4.67 8.90
N ALA A 13 -0.79 5.62 9.01
CA ALA A 13 -0.99 6.64 7.97
C ALA A 13 0.28 7.49 7.77
N ALA A 14 0.90 7.93 8.86
CA ALA A 14 2.16 8.68 8.82
C ALA A 14 3.33 7.84 8.29
N LEU A 15 3.46 6.57 8.70
CA LEU A 15 4.47 5.66 8.18
C LEU A 15 4.30 5.41 6.67
N THR A 16 3.05 5.31 6.19
CA THR A 16 2.77 5.18 4.76
C THR A 16 3.18 6.44 4.00
N ALA A 17 2.94 7.64 4.57
CA ALA A 17 3.40 8.90 4.02
C ALA A 17 4.94 8.97 3.95
N ILE A 18 5.63 8.61 5.03
CA ILE A 18 7.10 8.51 5.05
C ILE A 18 7.57 7.53 3.98
N GLY A 19 6.91 6.37 3.87
CA GLY A 19 7.21 5.37 2.86
C GLY A 19 7.03 5.85 1.41
N ALA A 20 6.19 6.85 1.17
CA ALA A 20 6.04 7.48 -0.14
C ALA A 20 7.29 8.25 -0.57
N PHE A 21 7.99 8.87 0.37
CA PHE A 21 9.24 9.61 0.11
C PHE A 21 10.47 8.70 0.10
N LEU A 22 10.39 7.54 0.74
CA LEU A 22 11.46 6.55 0.74
C LEU A 22 11.33 5.64 -0.50
N GLY A 23 11.93 6.07 -1.61
CA GLY A 23 11.88 5.29 -2.84
C GLY A 23 12.64 5.93 -4.00
N PHE A 24 12.73 5.18 -5.09
CA PHE A 24 13.35 5.61 -6.33
C PHE A 24 12.28 6.00 -7.34
N LYS A 25 12.43 7.17 -7.97
CA LYS A 25 11.53 7.65 -9.00
C LYS A 25 11.93 7.09 -10.36
N PHE A 26 10.96 6.50 -11.07
CA PHE A 26 11.06 6.11 -12.47
C PHE A 26 10.12 6.96 -13.33
N VAL A 27 10.31 6.93 -14.65
CA VAL A 27 9.62 7.80 -15.64
C VAL A 27 8.09 7.80 -15.50
N LEU A 28 7.47 6.67 -15.14
CA LEU A 28 6.00 6.54 -15.06
C LEU A 28 5.48 6.26 -13.65
N ALA A 29 6.32 5.80 -12.72
CA ALA A 29 5.93 5.50 -11.36
C ALA A 29 7.14 5.49 -10.43
N SER A 30 6.90 5.38 -9.11
CA SER A 30 7.95 5.38 -8.10
C SER A 30 7.94 4.06 -7.34
N ILE A 31 9.10 3.43 -7.19
CA ILE A 31 9.26 2.31 -6.24
C ILE A 31 9.34 2.91 -4.85
N THR A 32 8.31 2.75 -4.04
CA THR A 32 8.20 3.32 -2.69
C THR A 32 8.05 2.23 -1.64
N LEU A 33 8.24 2.58 -0.37
CA LEU A 33 7.98 1.69 0.76
C LEU A 33 6.52 1.74 1.24
N GLN A 34 5.63 2.45 0.55
CA GLN A 34 4.21 2.57 0.92
C GLN A 34 3.54 1.21 1.14
N PHE A 35 3.72 0.28 0.20
CA PHE A 35 3.12 -1.04 0.30
C PHE A 35 3.63 -1.83 1.53
N LEU A 36 4.89 -1.66 1.94
CA LEU A 36 5.42 -2.28 3.15
C LEU A 36 4.60 -1.87 4.39
N PHE A 37 4.43 -0.55 4.58
CA PHE A 37 3.68 -0.03 5.73
C PHE A 37 2.19 -0.33 5.65
N THR A 38 1.61 -0.30 4.44
CA THR A 38 0.23 -0.72 4.19
C THR A 38 0.01 -2.18 4.58
N ALA A 39 0.90 -3.07 4.16
CA ALA A 39 0.82 -4.49 4.47
C ALA A 39 0.99 -4.75 5.97
N MET A 40 1.94 -4.07 6.61
CA MET A 40 2.11 -4.13 8.08
C MET A 40 0.88 -3.60 8.83
N ALA A 41 0.25 -2.50 8.35
CA ALA A 41 -0.99 -2.00 8.92
C ALA A 41 -2.10 -3.05 8.85
N GLY A 42 -2.30 -3.70 7.70
CA GLY A 42 -3.28 -4.77 7.54
C GLY A 42 -3.06 -5.92 8.52
N VAL A 43 -1.80 -6.40 8.66
CA VAL A 43 -1.45 -7.51 9.56
C VAL A 43 -1.59 -7.14 11.03
N LEU A 44 -1.04 -5.99 11.44
CA LEU A 44 -0.93 -5.63 12.87
C LEU A 44 -2.20 -5.01 13.44
N LEU A 45 -2.90 -4.17 12.66
CA LEU A 45 -4.12 -3.48 13.06
C LEU A 45 -5.39 -4.26 12.67
N GLY A 46 -5.26 -5.24 11.76
CA GLY A 46 -6.38 -5.98 11.21
C GLY A 46 -7.15 -5.20 10.15
N ARG A 47 -8.18 -5.85 9.60
CA ARG A 47 -8.93 -5.36 8.41
C ARG A 47 -9.48 -3.94 8.55
N LYS A 48 -10.09 -3.61 9.69
CA LYS A 48 -10.78 -2.33 9.88
C LYS A 48 -9.81 -1.16 10.01
N TYR A 49 -8.89 -1.25 10.95
CA TYR A 49 -7.97 -0.15 11.24
C TYR A 49 -6.80 -0.06 10.26
N GLY A 50 -6.40 -1.20 9.67
CA GLY A 50 -5.45 -1.22 8.55
C GLY A 50 -5.99 -0.48 7.34
N ALA A 51 -7.22 -0.78 6.90
CA ALA A 51 -7.86 -0.06 5.79
C ALA A 51 -8.11 1.42 6.14
N LEU A 52 -8.55 1.70 7.38
CA LEU A 52 -8.79 3.08 7.83
C LEU A 52 -7.50 3.91 7.81
N SER A 53 -6.35 3.35 8.19
CA SER A 53 -5.07 4.07 8.12
C SER A 53 -4.72 4.49 6.69
N GLN A 54 -4.99 3.63 5.71
CA GLN A 54 -4.76 3.95 4.30
C GLN A 54 -5.78 4.95 3.77
N ALA A 55 -7.04 4.87 4.19
CA ALA A 55 -8.06 5.85 3.84
C ALA A 55 -7.70 7.25 4.38
N VAL A 56 -7.25 7.34 5.63
CA VAL A 56 -6.77 8.61 6.22
C VAL A 56 -5.58 9.17 5.43
N TYR A 57 -4.60 8.33 5.09
CA TYR A 57 -3.45 8.73 4.27
C TYR A 57 -3.89 9.31 2.92
N VAL A 58 -4.75 8.59 2.19
CA VAL A 58 -5.24 9.02 0.87
C VAL A 58 -6.06 10.31 0.97
N LEU A 59 -6.95 10.42 1.97
CA LEU A 59 -7.77 11.62 2.17
C LEU A 59 -6.92 12.84 2.49
N LEU A 60 -5.94 12.73 3.38
CA LEU A 60 -5.03 13.83 3.71
C LEU A 60 -4.26 14.30 2.48
N GLY A 61 -3.77 13.38 1.65
CA GLY A 61 -3.09 13.73 0.40
C GLY A 61 -4.01 14.43 -0.60
N LEU A 62 -5.28 14.00 -0.72
CA LEU A 62 -6.27 14.62 -1.61
C LEU A 62 -6.69 16.02 -1.16
N VAL A 63 -6.78 16.27 0.15
CA VAL A 63 -7.08 17.61 0.70
C VAL A 63 -5.94 18.62 0.45
N GLY A 64 -4.78 18.13 -0.02
CA GLY A 64 -3.68 19.03 -0.43
C GLY A 64 -2.41 18.88 0.42
N VAL A 65 -2.40 18.02 1.44
CA VAL A 65 -1.15 17.73 2.18
C VAL A 65 -0.17 17.02 1.23
N PRO A 66 1.07 17.52 1.02
CA PRO A 66 2.01 16.98 0.04
C PRO A 66 2.69 15.70 0.56
N ILE A 67 1.89 14.66 0.80
CA ILE A 67 2.34 13.35 1.36
C ILE A 67 2.35 12.20 0.35
N PHE A 68 1.95 12.44 -0.89
CA PHE A 68 2.13 11.47 -1.97
C PHE A 68 3.53 11.60 -2.58
N ALA A 69 4.00 10.57 -3.27
CA ALA A 69 5.34 10.53 -3.85
C ALA A 69 5.67 11.69 -4.81
N GLN A 70 4.66 12.35 -5.37
CA GLN A 70 4.79 13.47 -6.31
C GLN A 70 3.98 14.71 -5.87
N GLY A 71 3.72 14.86 -4.57
CA GLY A 71 2.99 16.01 -4.02
C GLY A 71 1.69 15.64 -3.33
N GLY A 72 0.61 16.36 -3.65
CA GLY A 72 -0.74 16.16 -3.08
C GLY A 72 -1.76 17.03 -3.80
N GLY A 73 -3.01 16.97 -3.33
CA GLY A 73 -4.13 17.73 -3.88
C GLY A 73 -5.04 16.90 -4.77
N PHE A 74 -6.24 17.41 -5.00
CA PHE A 74 -7.27 16.70 -5.76
C PHE A 74 -6.87 16.40 -7.21
N SER A 75 -6.03 17.24 -7.83
CA SER A 75 -5.50 17.03 -9.17
C SER A 75 -4.67 15.74 -9.29
N TYR A 76 -4.21 15.18 -8.17
CA TYR A 76 -3.48 13.91 -8.16
C TYR A 76 -4.30 12.73 -8.68
N VAL A 77 -5.63 12.83 -8.66
CA VAL A 77 -6.54 11.84 -9.27
C VAL A 77 -6.23 11.62 -10.75
N LEU A 78 -5.76 12.64 -11.46
CA LEU A 78 -5.39 12.54 -12.88
C LEU A 78 -3.96 11.99 -13.10
N GLN A 79 -3.27 11.60 -12.03
CA GLN A 79 -1.97 10.91 -12.15
C GLN A 79 -2.18 9.41 -12.37
N PRO A 80 -1.42 8.78 -13.28
CA PRO A 80 -1.51 7.33 -13.52
C PRO A 80 -1.27 6.48 -12.27
N THR A 81 -0.50 6.98 -11.34
CA THR A 81 -0.16 6.30 -10.08
C THR A 81 -1.24 6.34 -9.01
N PHE A 82 -2.27 7.18 -9.18
CA PHE A 82 -3.31 7.33 -8.15
C PHE A 82 -4.12 6.05 -7.92
N GLY A 83 -4.30 5.22 -8.94
CA GLY A 83 -4.96 3.92 -8.79
C GLY A 83 -4.28 3.01 -7.77
N PHE A 84 -2.95 3.08 -7.65
CA PHE A 84 -2.22 2.34 -6.62
C PHE A 84 -2.50 2.89 -5.22
N LEU A 85 -2.67 4.21 -5.05
CA LEU A 85 -3.07 4.80 -3.77
C LEU A 85 -4.46 4.34 -3.36
N LEU A 86 -5.42 4.32 -4.29
CA LEU A 86 -6.76 3.76 -4.04
C LEU A 86 -6.68 2.28 -3.67
N GLY A 87 -5.81 1.53 -4.34
CA GLY A 87 -5.59 0.10 -4.11
C GLY A 87 -5.02 -0.23 -2.73
N LEU A 88 -4.34 0.71 -2.04
CA LEU A 88 -3.81 0.49 -0.69
C LEU A 88 -4.93 0.18 0.32
N ILE A 89 -6.09 0.81 0.19
CA ILE A 89 -7.21 0.66 1.12
C ILE A 89 -7.75 -0.78 1.11
N PRO A 90 -8.23 -1.32 -0.03
CA PRO A 90 -8.70 -2.70 -0.09
C PRO A 90 -7.56 -3.73 0.10
N ALA A 91 -6.32 -3.41 -0.30
CA ALA A 91 -5.16 -4.27 -0.03
C ALA A 91 -4.95 -4.46 1.48
N ALA A 92 -4.93 -3.38 2.27
CA ALA A 92 -4.81 -3.47 3.73
C ALA A 92 -5.98 -4.24 4.35
N TRP A 93 -7.19 -4.07 3.82
CA TRP A 93 -8.36 -4.80 4.29
C TRP A 93 -8.24 -6.31 4.04
N VAL A 94 -7.88 -6.73 2.81
CA VAL A 94 -7.69 -8.14 2.44
C VAL A 94 -6.60 -8.77 3.28
N ILE A 95 -5.46 -8.10 3.43
CA ILE A 95 -4.36 -8.55 4.29
C ILE A 95 -4.86 -8.79 5.71
N GLY A 96 -5.60 -7.82 6.26
CA GLY A 96 -6.13 -7.90 7.62
C GLY A 96 -7.20 -8.99 7.83
N VAL A 97 -7.90 -9.41 6.78
CA VAL A 97 -8.82 -10.56 6.80
C VAL A 97 -8.04 -11.88 6.82
N LEU A 98 -6.97 -11.96 6.04
CA LEU A 98 -6.21 -13.20 5.84
C LEU A 98 -5.14 -13.42 6.92
N ALA A 99 -4.63 -12.36 7.53
CA ALA A 99 -3.60 -12.43 8.57
C ALA A 99 -4.21 -12.93 9.90
N LYS A 100 -4.15 -14.23 10.13
CA LYS A 100 -4.68 -14.87 11.36
C LYS A 100 -3.56 -15.04 12.39
N ARG A 101 -3.88 -14.74 13.65
CA ARG A 101 -2.97 -14.98 14.79
C ARG A 101 -3.03 -16.46 15.27
N PRO A 102 -1.96 -17.04 15.79
CA PRO A 102 -0.62 -16.45 15.88
C PRO A 102 0.01 -16.28 14.48
N LEU A 103 0.78 -15.20 14.30
CA LEU A 103 1.42 -14.89 13.04
C LEU A 103 2.53 -15.90 12.75
N LYS A 104 2.50 -16.48 11.55
CA LYS A 104 3.55 -17.33 11.00
C LYS A 104 4.08 -16.69 9.72
N PHE A 105 5.38 -16.67 9.52
CA PHE A 105 6.03 -16.00 8.38
C PHE A 105 5.32 -16.28 7.06
N TRP A 106 5.19 -17.53 6.66
CA TRP A 106 4.59 -17.91 5.38
C TRP A 106 3.11 -17.52 5.24
N ARG A 107 2.34 -17.66 6.32
CA ARG A 107 0.92 -17.23 6.30
C ARG A 107 0.78 -15.72 6.16
N THR A 108 1.64 -14.98 6.83
CA THR A 108 1.69 -13.53 6.75
C THR A 108 2.14 -13.09 5.36
N ALA A 109 3.15 -13.74 4.80
CA ALA A 109 3.63 -13.48 3.43
C ALA A 109 2.54 -13.75 2.39
N LEU A 110 1.79 -14.84 2.50
CA LEU A 110 0.67 -15.15 1.61
C LEU A 110 -0.47 -14.11 1.73
N ALA A 111 -0.77 -13.65 2.95
CA ALA A 111 -1.76 -12.59 3.16
C ALA A 111 -1.31 -11.28 2.48
N MET A 112 -0.03 -10.90 2.64
CA MET A 112 0.53 -9.72 2.00
C MET A 112 0.56 -9.86 0.46
N LEU A 113 0.87 -11.07 -0.06
CA LEU A 113 0.84 -11.35 -1.50
C LEU A 113 -0.57 -11.18 -2.07
N ALA A 114 -1.60 -11.66 -1.36
CA ALA A 114 -2.99 -11.46 -1.76
C ALA A 114 -3.36 -9.96 -1.79
N GLY A 115 -2.91 -9.18 -0.80
CA GLY A 115 -3.08 -7.73 -0.82
C GLY A 115 -2.34 -7.04 -1.97
N LEU A 116 -1.13 -7.51 -2.31
CA LEU A 116 -0.38 -7.02 -3.47
C LEU A 116 -1.14 -7.30 -4.78
N ALA A 117 -1.74 -8.47 -4.91
CA ALA A 117 -2.57 -8.82 -6.08
C ALA A 117 -3.77 -7.85 -6.21
N VAL A 118 -4.44 -7.52 -5.10
CA VAL A 118 -5.53 -6.52 -5.08
C VAL A 118 -5.02 -5.13 -5.47
N LEU A 119 -3.84 -4.73 -4.95
CA LEU A 119 -3.22 -3.45 -5.30
C LEU A 119 -2.98 -3.34 -6.80
N TYR A 120 -2.40 -4.37 -7.42
CA TYR A 120 -2.15 -4.37 -8.86
C TYR A 120 -3.43 -4.49 -9.68
N ALA A 121 -4.43 -5.25 -9.23
CA ALA A 121 -5.71 -5.38 -9.90
C ALA A 121 -6.46 -4.04 -10.01
N ILE A 122 -6.22 -3.10 -9.12
CA ILE A 122 -6.80 -1.75 -9.16
C ILE A 122 -5.83 -0.75 -9.82
N GLY A 123 -4.56 -0.77 -9.43
CA GLY A 123 -3.57 0.21 -9.85
C GLY A 123 -3.22 0.14 -11.32
N VAL A 124 -3.05 -1.08 -11.87
CA VAL A 124 -2.63 -1.26 -13.28
C VAL A 124 -3.72 -0.85 -14.27
N PRO A 125 -5.00 -1.27 -14.13
CA PRO A 125 -6.08 -0.79 -15.00
C PRO A 125 -6.30 0.72 -14.89
N TYR A 126 -6.23 1.28 -13.68
CA TYR A 126 -6.34 2.73 -13.48
C TYR A 126 -5.21 3.47 -14.20
N MET A 127 -3.97 2.98 -14.07
CA MET A 127 -2.82 3.55 -14.76
C MET A 127 -3.01 3.52 -16.29
N ALA A 128 -3.52 2.41 -16.85
CA ALA A 128 -3.83 2.30 -18.27
C ALA A 128 -4.89 3.32 -18.70
N LEU A 129 -5.95 3.45 -17.92
CA LEU A 129 -7.05 4.37 -18.19
C LEU A 129 -6.57 5.82 -18.23
N ILE A 130 -5.81 6.26 -17.24
CA ILE A 130 -5.30 7.63 -17.20
C ILE A 130 -4.22 7.87 -18.24
N ALA A 131 -3.27 6.93 -18.41
CA ALA A 131 -2.17 7.09 -19.36
C ALA A 131 -2.67 7.14 -20.80
N ASN A 132 -3.62 6.30 -21.17
CA ASN A 132 -4.12 6.23 -22.55
C ASN A 132 -5.33 7.15 -22.78
N GLY A 133 -6.30 7.17 -21.84
CA GLY A 133 -7.53 7.92 -22.01
C GLY A 133 -7.37 9.42 -21.76
N TYR A 134 -6.61 9.81 -20.74
CA TYR A 134 -6.44 11.21 -20.38
C TYR A 134 -5.14 11.82 -20.95
N LEU A 135 -4.01 11.11 -20.83
CA LEU A 135 -2.71 11.62 -21.26
C LEU A 135 -2.38 11.28 -22.73
N GLY A 136 -3.21 10.48 -23.43
CA GLY A 136 -3.04 10.15 -24.83
C GLY A 136 -1.75 9.40 -25.17
N LYS A 137 -1.14 8.67 -24.21
CA LYS A 137 0.18 8.03 -24.40
C LYS A 137 0.18 6.83 -25.34
N GLY A 138 -1.00 6.23 -25.63
CA GLY A 138 -1.12 5.09 -26.52
C GLY A 138 -0.33 3.86 -26.08
N LEU A 139 -0.18 3.64 -24.77
CA LEU A 139 0.59 2.51 -24.24
C LEU A 139 -0.10 1.18 -24.56
N THR A 140 0.67 0.23 -25.08
CA THR A 140 0.21 -1.14 -25.28
C THR A 140 0.00 -1.85 -23.93
N PHE A 141 -0.81 -2.91 -23.95
CA PHE A 141 -1.01 -3.75 -22.74
C PHE A 141 0.32 -4.18 -22.09
N TRP A 142 1.29 -4.58 -22.89
CA TRP A 142 2.61 -5.02 -22.41
C TRP A 142 3.42 -3.89 -21.77
N GLN A 143 3.36 -2.69 -22.33
CA GLN A 143 4.01 -1.51 -21.75
C GLN A 143 3.40 -1.14 -20.40
N VAL A 144 2.07 -1.19 -20.27
CA VAL A 144 1.36 -0.96 -19.02
C VAL A 144 1.74 -2.01 -17.97
N MET A 145 1.71 -3.30 -18.33
CA MET A 145 2.10 -4.37 -17.41
C MET A 145 3.55 -4.25 -16.95
N ARG A 146 4.45 -3.92 -17.85
CA ARG A 146 5.88 -3.74 -17.54
C ARG A 146 6.09 -2.57 -16.59
N SER A 147 5.52 -1.41 -16.88
CA SER A 147 5.72 -0.18 -16.11
C SER A 147 4.88 -0.09 -14.85
N GLY A 148 3.75 -0.79 -14.76
CA GLY A 148 2.83 -0.76 -13.63
C GLY A 148 2.97 -1.94 -12.65
N MET A 149 3.62 -3.04 -13.07
CA MET A 149 3.72 -4.24 -12.24
C MET A 149 5.11 -4.88 -12.29
N LEU A 150 5.58 -5.32 -13.47
CA LEU A 150 6.75 -6.21 -13.56
C LEU A 150 8.04 -5.60 -12.99
N ILE A 151 8.25 -4.30 -13.17
CA ILE A 151 9.43 -3.58 -12.65
C ILE A 151 9.42 -3.55 -11.12
N TYR A 152 8.23 -3.55 -10.49
CA TYR A 152 8.07 -3.43 -9.04
C TYR A 152 8.09 -4.76 -8.31
N LEU A 153 7.72 -5.86 -8.99
CA LEU A 153 7.59 -7.20 -8.42
C LEU A 153 8.80 -7.63 -7.58
N PRO A 154 10.06 -7.52 -8.04
CA PRO A 154 11.21 -7.95 -7.23
C PRO A 154 11.32 -7.16 -5.90
N GLY A 155 11.12 -5.84 -5.97
CA GLY A 155 11.09 -4.98 -4.78
C GLY A 155 9.93 -5.28 -3.85
N ASP A 156 8.75 -5.61 -4.39
CA ASP A 156 7.58 -5.93 -3.60
C ASP A 156 7.69 -7.31 -2.94
N MET A 157 8.33 -8.28 -3.58
CA MET A 157 8.66 -9.56 -2.94
C MET A 157 9.60 -9.36 -1.75
N LEU A 158 10.61 -8.50 -1.88
CA LEU A 158 11.49 -8.15 -0.76
C LEU A 158 10.72 -7.46 0.39
N LYS A 159 9.82 -6.53 0.07
CA LYS A 159 8.97 -5.87 1.08
C LYS A 159 8.06 -6.88 1.80
N ILE A 160 7.50 -7.84 1.08
CA ILE A 160 6.69 -8.93 1.67
C ILE A 160 7.54 -9.75 2.63
N ALA A 161 8.75 -10.16 2.24
CA ALA A 161 9.64 -10.93 3.09
C ALA A 161 10.01 -10.16 4.37
N VAL A 162 10.48 -8.92 4.21
CA VAL A 162 10.85 -8.04 5.34
C VAL A 162 9.64 -7.73 6.23
N GLY A 163 8.51 -7.34 5.63
CA GLY A 163 7.29 -7.01 6.37
C GLY A 163 6.73 -8.19 7.15
N SER A 164 6.77 -9.40 6.57
CA SER A 164 6.33 -10.62 7.24
C SER A 164 7.22 -10.96 8.44
N ALA A 165 8.55 -10.85 8.28
CA ALA A 165 9.50 -11.08 9.37
C ALA A 165 9.29 -10.04 10.49
N LEU A 166 9.14 -8.76 10.15
CA LEU A 166 8.90 -7.69 11.11
C LEU A 166 7.58 -7.88 11.86
N CYS A 167 6.48 -8.20 11.18
CA CYS A 167 5.18 -8.44 11.83
C CYS A 167 5.24 -9.60 12.83
N VAL A 168 5.89 -10.70 12.45
CA VAL A 168 6.08 -11.85 13.36
C VAL A 168 6.96 -11.47 14.57
N ALA A 169 8.03 -10.71 14.34
CA ALA A 169 8.91 -10.25 15.42
C ALA A 169 8.20 -9.30 16.38
N VAL A 170 7.39 -8.37 15.87
CA VAL A 170 6.56 -7.44 16.67
C VAL A 170 5.55 -8.22 17.50
N GLU A 171 4.82 -9.18 16.91
CA GLU A 171 3.84 -9.99 17.67
C GLU A 171 4.48 -10.74 18.84
N ARG A 172 5.68 -11.29 18.64
CA ARG A 172 6.41 -12.01 19.70
C ARG A 172 6.79 -11.13 20.90
N ARG A 173 6.96 -9.83 20.68
CA ARG A 173 7.34 -8.85 21.71
C ARG A 173 6.14 -8.17 22.38
N LEU A 174 4.96 -8.25 21.79
CA LEU A 174 3.75 -7.73 22.41
C LEU A 174 3.30 -8.70 23.54
N PRO A 175 2.94 -8.17 24.72
CA PRO A 175 2.38 -9.00 25.77
C PRO A 175 1.14 -9.70 25.22
N LYS A 176 1.07 -11.03 25.43
CA LYS A 176 -0.13 -11.80 25.10
C LYS A 176 -1.27 -11.18 25.93
N ALA A 177 -2.26 -10.62 25.22
CA ALA A 177 -3.47 -10.22 25.89
C ALA A 177 -4.08 -11.49 26.54
N GLY A 178 -4.07 -11.53 27.88
CA GLY A 178 -4.72 -12.55 28.67
C GLY A 178 -6.24 -12.51 28.47
#